data_1652f90b4b75a4838296aba698b8c582
#
_entry.id   1652f90b4b75a4838296aba698b8c582
#
_cell.length_a   1.000
_cell.length_b   1.000
_cell.length_c   1.000
_cell.angle_alpha   90.00
_cell.angle_beta   90.00
_cell.angle_gamma   90.00
#
_symmetry.space_group_name_H-M   'P 1'
#
loop_
_entity.id
_entity.type
_entity.pdbx_description
1 polymer ?
#
loop_
_entity_poly.entity_id
_entity_poly.type
_entity_poly.pdbx_seq_one_letter_code
_entity_poly.pdbx_strand_id
1 'polypeptide(L)'
;MIDVQEELFDRLYFFAQNELGFDTYDSLPRDGTKYPFIEIAETDLVSGDLKNAYSGTITQTINVWGDQDMRFLVTQMMDKLCVNRVSSDHYTFDLKNVQKRTLPDSSVPNTILFHGILTLEFNYTKGRI
;
A
#
# COMPACT_ATOMS: atom_id res chain seq x y z
N MET A 1 -21.78 -6.29 0.21
CA MET A 1 -21.02 -7.18 1.08
C MET A 1 -19.89 -6.41 1.74
N ILE A 2 -19.69 -6.61 3.03
CA ILE A 2 -18.59 -5.98 3.77
C ILE A 2 -17.34 -6.82 3.53
N ASP A 3 -16.32 -6.22 2.94
CA ASP A 3 -15.07 -6.89 2.63
C ASP A 3 -13.91 -6.11 3.23
N VAL A 4 -13.18 -6.75 4.12
CA VAL A 4 -12.06 -6.10 4.82
C VAL A 4 -10.96 -5.67 3.85
N GLN A 5 -10.68 -6.46 2.80
CA GLN A 5 -9.66 -6.11 1.81
C GLN A 5 -10.06 -4.87 1.02
N GLU A 6 -11.32 -4.81 0.59
CA GLU A 6 -11.83 -3.68 -0.16
C GLU A 6 -11.82 -2.40 0.68
N GLU A 7 -12.23 -2.49 1.94
CA GLU A 7 -12.24 -1.31 2.82
C GLU A 7 -10.84 -0.78 3.09
N LEU A 8 -9.87 -1.67 3.30
CA LEU A 8 -8.48 -1.23 3.47
C LEU A 8 -7.96 -0.59 2.19
N PHE A 9 -8.19 -1.24 1.04
CA PHE A 9 -7.77 -0.70 -0.25
C PHE A 9 -8.33 0.70 -0.47
N ASP A 10 -9.63 0.88 -0.28
CA ASP A 10 -10.28 2.17 -0.52
C ASP A 10 -9.71 3.26 0.37
N ARG A 11 -9.44 2.96 1.63
CA ARG A 11 -8.89 3.96 2.56
C ARG A 11 -7.43 4.29 2.25
N LEU A 12 -6.62 3.30 1.89
CA LEU A 12 -5.24 3.55 1.51
C LEU A 12 -5.14 4.31 0.19
N TYR A 13 -5.99 3.97 -0.77
CA TYR A 13 -6.05 4.68 -2.04
C TYR A 13 -6.41 6.15 -1.81
N PHE A 14 -7.45 6.40 -1.05
CA PHE A 14 -7.89 7.76 -0.73
C PHE A 14 -6.77 8.55 -0.03
N PHE A 15 -6.12 7.94 0.95
CA PHE A 15 -5.04 8.57 1.69
C PHE A 15 -3.88 8.95 0.77
N ALA A 16 -3.44 8.01 -0.06
CA ALA A 16 -2.31 8.25 -0.96
C ALA A 16 -2.64 9.28 -2.03
N GLN A 17 -3.79 9.16 -2.67
CA GLN A 17 -4.18 10.02 -3.79
C GLN A 17 -4.61 11.41 -3.32
N ASN A 18 -5.45 11.49 -2.30
CA ASN A 18 -6.09 12.74 -1.92
C ASN A 18 -5.38 13.47 -0.78
N GLU A 19 -4.87 12.77 0.21
CA GLU A 19 -4.22 13.40 1.35
C GLU A 19 -2.74 13.63 1.10
N LEU A 20 -2.05 12.66 0.50
CA LEU A 20 -0.62 12.80 0.19
C LEU A 20 -0.36 13.38 -1.20
N GLY A 21 -1.34 13.32 -2.09
CA GLY A 21 -1.20 13.83 -3.45
C GLY A 21 -0.33 12.98 -4.36
N PHE A 22 -0.19 11.70 -4.08
CA PHE A 22 0.58 10.78 -4.92
C PHE A 22 -0.31 10.23 -6.03
N ASP A 23 0.24 10.14 -7.25
CA ASP A 23 -0.45 9.43 -8.33
C ASP A 23 -0.57 7.96 -7.96
N THR A 24 -1.79 7.47 -7.81
CA THR A 24 -2.09 6.17 -7.25
C THR A 24 -2.88 5.32 -8.22
N TYR A 25 -2.48 4.05 -8.37
CA TYR A 25 -3.10 3.10 -9.30
C TYR A 25 -3.38 1.79 -8.56
N ASP A 26 -4.37 1.04 -9.05
CA ASP A 26 -4.71 -0.29 -8.54
C ASP A 26 -4.02 -1.42 -9.32
N SER A 27 -3.28 -1.05 -10.37
CA SER A 27 -2.48 -1.97 -11.18
C SER A 27 -1.37 -1.16 -11.83
N LEU A 28 -0.40 -1.83 -12.46
CA LEU A 28 0.65 -1.12 -13.16
C LEU A 28 0.07 -0.28 -14.29
N PRO A 29 0.34 1.04 -14.30
CA PRO A 29 -0.17 1.89 -15.34
C PRO A 29 0.54 1.62 -16.67
N ARG A 30 -0.02 2.18 -17.75
CA ARG A 30 0.53 2.03 -19.10
C ARG A 30 1.90 2.69 -19.19
N ASP A 31 2.68 2.23 -20.19
CA ASP A 31 3.93 2.88 -20.55
C ASP A 31 3.71 4.36 -20.83
N GLY A 32 4.68 5.18 -20.45
CA GLY A 32 4.60 6.62 -20.60
C GLY A 32 3.97 7.35 -19.42
N THR A 33 3.53 6.63 -18.41
CA THR A 33 3.06 7.25 -17.17
C THR A 33 4.23 7.95 -16.47
N LYS A 34 3.97 9.14 -15.97
CA LYS A 34 5.01 9.94 -15.33
C LYS A 34 5.37 9.38 -13.96
N TYR A 35 6.65 9.39 -13.66
CA TYR A 35 7.16 9.06 -12.34
C TYR A 35 7.17 10.31 -11.46
N PRO A 36 7.05 10.18 -10.14
CA PRO A 36 6.79 8.94 -9.40
C PRO A 36 5.31 8.60 -9.38
N PHE A 37 5.03 7.32 -9.14
CA PHE A 37 3.65 6.89 -8.90
C PHE A 37 3.67 5.69 -7.97
N ILE A 38 2.52 5.38 -7.39
CA ILE A 38 2.36 4.20 -6.57
C ILE A 38 1.29 3.27 -7.13
N GLU A 39 1.47 2.01 -6.84
CA GLU A 39 0.53 0.94 -7.17
C GLU A 39 0.18 0.23 -5.87
N ILE A 40 -1.10 0.20 -5.52
CA ILE A 40 -1.56 -0.62 -4.41
C ILE A 40 -1.75 -2.02 -4.96
N ALA A 41 -0.84 -2.91 -4.56
CA ALA A 41 -0.68 -4.21 -5.20
C ALA A 41 -1.40 -5.32 -4.43
N GLU A 42 -0.70 -6.41 -4.13
CA GLU A 42 -1.32 -7.58 -3.54
C GLU A 42 -1.68 -7.41 -2.07
N THR A 43 -2.75 -8.08 -1.68
CA THR A 43 -3.24 -8.11 -0.31
C THR A 43 -3.28 -9.55 0.15
N ASP A 44 -2.72 -9.83 1.33
CA ASP A 44 -2.76 -11.14 1.96
C ASP A 44 -3.58 -11.04 3.24
N LEU A 45 -4.56 -11.92 3.39
CA LEU A 45 -5.48 -11.88 4.50
C LEU A 45 -5.41 -13.19 5.28
N VAL A 46 -5.23 -13.07 6.60
CA VAL A 46 -5.30 -14.21 7.50
C VAL A 46 -6.33 -13.89 8.58
N SER A 47 -7.44 -14.62 8.58
CA SER A 47 -8.45 -14.48 9.63
C SER A 47 -7.93 -15.04 10.93
N GLY A 48 -8.26 -14.37 12.06
CA GLY A 48 -7.74 -14.75 13.36
C GLY A 48 -8.28 -16.07 13.87
N ASP A 49 -9.58 -16.32 13.70
CA ASP A 49 -10.25 -17.50 14.22
C ASP A 49 -11.36 -17.91 13.27
N LEU A 50 -11.49 -19.21 13.04
CA LEU A 50 -12.56 -19.74 12.19
C LEU A 50 -13.95 -19.41 12.72
N LYS A 51 -14.10 -19.25 14.03
CA LYS A 51 -15.37 -18.88 14.65
C LYS A 51 -15.59 -17.39 14.76
N ASN A 52 -14.55 -16.59 14.54
CA ASN A 52 -14.60 -15.15 14.68
C ASN A 52 -13.97 -14.48 13.47
N ALA A 53 -14.81 -14.10 12.52
CA ALA A 53 -14.37 -13.41 11.31
C ALA A 53 -14.14 -11.90 11.55
N TYR A 54 -14.19 -11.45 12.81
CA TYR A 54 -14.15 -10.02 13.13
C TYR A 54 -12.73 -9.50 13.39
N SER A 55 -11.74 -10.36 13.42
CA SER A 55 -10.36 -9.94 13.64
C SER A 55 -9.39 -10.83 12.87
N GLY A 56 -8.19 -10.33 12.65
CA GLY A 56 -7.16 -11.05 11.96
C GLY A 56 -6.02 -10.14 11.56
N THR A 57 -5.22 -10.61 10.61
CA THR A 57 -4.07 -9.88 10.07
C THR A 57 -4.26 -9.70 8.58
N ILE A 58 -3.99 -8.49 8.10
CA ILE A 58 -4.04 -8.16 6.68
C ILE A 58 -2.75 -7.46 6.31
N THR A 59 -2.13 -7.91 5.22
CA THR A 59 -0.88 -7.37 4.73
C THR A 59 -1.10 -6.76 3.36
N GLN A 60 -0.75 -5.50 3.21
CA GLN A 60 -0.89 -4.78 1.94
C GLN A 60 0.48 -4.43 1.40
N THR A 61 0.73 -4.82 0.17
CA THR A 61 1.94 -4.44 -0.56
C THR A 61 1.65 -3.21 -1.41
N ILE A 62 2.53 -2.23 -1.32
CA ILE A 62 2.46 -1.01 -2.13
C ILE A 62 3.79 -0.86 -2.85
N ASN A 63 3.72 -0.77 -4.17
CA ASN A 63 4.89 -0.51 -5.00
C ASN A 63 4.99 0.98 -5.29
N VAL A 64 6.21 1.52 -5.14
CA VAL A 64 6.50 2.92 -5.44
C VAL A 64 7.53 2.93 -6.56
N TRP A 65 7.23 3.63 -7.64
CA TRP A 65 8.11 3.67 -8.80
C TRP A 65 8.63 5.09 -9.02
N GLY A 66 9.94 5.20 -9.14
CA GLY A 66 10.59 6.46 -9.46
C GLY A 66 11.60 6.30 -10.59
N ASP A 67 11.97 7.40 -11.23
CA ASP A 67 13.00 7.38 -12.25
C ASP A 67 14.40 7.44 -11.61
N GLN A 68 15.43 7.58 -12.46
CA GLN A 68 16.84 7.48 -12.03
C GLN A 68 17.24 8.54 -11.00
N ASP A 69 16.53 9.67 -10.94
CA ASP A 69 16.84 10.77 -10.03
C ASP A 69 15.98 10.74 -8.76
N MET A 70 15.13 9.73 -8.60
CA MET A 70 14.08 9.71 -7.57
C MET A 70 14.30 8.66 -6.48
N ARG A 71 15.53 8.15 -6.29
CA ARG A 71 15.77 7.12 -5.28
C ARG A 71 15.31 7.53 -3.89
N PHE A 72 15.71 8.72 -3.46
CA PHE A 72 15.34 9.19 -2.12
C PHE A 72 13.89 9.63 -2.04
N LEU A 73 13.34 10.13 -3.14
CA LEU A 73 11.92 10.45 -3.19
C LEU A 73 11.06 9.20 -3.00
N VAL A 74 11.44 8.08 -3.62
CA VAL A 74 10.77 6.80 -3.43
C VAL A 74 10.77 6.39 -1.96
N THR A 75 11.92 6.52 -1.29
CA THR A 75 12.05 6.21 0.13
C THR A 75 11.15 7.11 0.98
N GLN A 76 11.13 8.41 0.69
CA GLN A 76 10.30 9.36 1.41
C GLN A 76 8.81 9.07 1.21
N MET A 77 8.41 8.68 0.01
CA MET A 77 7.03 8.31 -0.27
C MET A 77 6.60 7.10 0.55
N MET A 78 7.48 6.08 0.63
CA MET A 78 7.19 4.91 1.45
C MET A 78 7.01 5.29 2.92
N ASP A 79 7.85 6.18 3.44
CA ASP A 79 7.74 6.62 4.83
C ASP A 79 6.41 7.32 5.09
N LYS A 80 5.96 8.15 4.17
CA LYS A 80 4.69 8.87 4.32
C LYS A 80 3.47 7.95 4.24
N LEU A 81 3.61 6.81 3.57
CA LEU A 81 2.54 5.82 3.47
C LEU A 81 2.39 4.96 4.73
N CYS A 82 3.35 5.00 5.66
CA CYS A 82 3.30 4.23 6.90
C CYS A 82 2.38 4.93 7.90
N VAL A 83 1.10 4.55 7.90
CA VAL A 83 0.11 5.09 8.83
C VAL A 83 -0.07 4.13 9.99
N ASN A 84 -0.12 4.65 11.21
CA ASN A 84 -0.26 3.82 12.41
C ASN A 84 -1.63 3.18 12.52
N ARG A 85 -2.67 3.87 12.11
CA ARG A 85 -4.03 3.39 12.17
C ARG A 85 -4.83 3.87 10.98
N VAL A 86 -5.61 2.96 10.42
CA VAL A 86 -6.57 3.26 9.36
C VAL A 86 -7.94 2.84 9.86
N SER A 87 -8.93 3.71 9.69
CA SER A 87 -10.32 3.39 10.05
C SER A 87 -11.18 3.46 8.82
N SER A 88 -11.99 2.44 8.61
CA SER A 88 -12.99 2.39 7.55
C SER A 88 -14.39 2.31 8.19
N ASP A 89 -15.41 2.15 7.36
CA ASP A 89 -16.78 2.12 7.87
C ASP A 89 -17.00 0.99 8.87
N HIS A 90 -16.36 -0.16 8.65
CA HIS A 90 -16.63 -1.36 9.45
C HIS A 90 -15.42 -1.90 10.19
N TYR A 91 -14.21 -1.40 9.90
CA TYR A 91 -12.99 -1.97 10.45
C TYR A 91 -12.04 -0.90 10.97
N THR A 92 -11.23 -1.31 11.94
CA THR A 92 -10.06 -0.56 12.37
C THR A 92 -8.84 -1.40 12.07
N PHE A 93 -7.83 -0.76 11.47
CA PHE A 93 -6.58 -1.41 11.08
C PHE A 93 -5.46 -0.76 11.87
N ASP A 94 -4.79 -1.52 12.72
CA ASP A 94 -3.64 -1.05 13.50
C ASP A 94 -2.36 -1.60 12.91
N LEU A 95 -1.45 -0.73 12.55
CA LEU A 95 -0.18 -1.11 11.94
C LEU A 95 0.66 -1.90 12.94
N LYS A 96 1.04 -3.11 12.55
CA LYS A 96 1.79 -4.04 13.38
C LYS A 96 3.24 -4.13 12.94
N ASN A 97 3.48 -4.13 11.63
CA ASN A 97 4.81 -4.36 11.10
C ASN A 97 4.97 -3.67 9.74
N VAL A 98 6.18 -3.20 9.47
CA VAL A 98 6.50 -2.51 8.21
C VAL A 98 7.78 -3.10 7.65
N GLN A 99 7.79 -3.41 6.37
CA GLN A 99 8.99 -3.78 5.65
C GLN A 99 9.14 -2.88 4.43
N LYS A 100 10.33 -2.32 4.25
CA LYS A 100 10.63 -1.44 3.12
C LYS A 100 11.85 -1.95 2.38
N ARG A 101 11.77 -1.98 1.05
CA ARG A 101 12.90 -2.30 0.18
C ARG A 101 12.94 -1.30 -0.96
N THR A 102 14.14 -0.92 -1.36
CA THR A 102 14.34 -0.09 -2.55
C THR A 102 15.33 -0.79 -3.46
N LEU A 103 14.92 -1.06 -4.68
CA LEU A 103 15.70 -1.81 -5.64
C LEU A 103 15.89 -0.99 -6.91
N PRO A 104 17.11 -1.01 -7.50
CA PRO A 104 17.22 -0.53 -8.87
C PRO A 104 16.54 -1.51 -9.81
N ASP A 105 15.92 -0.99 -10.86
CA ASP A 105 15.19 -1.79 -11.83
C ASP A 105 15.60 -1.36 -13.23
N SER A 106 16.08 -2.32 -14.01
CA SER A 106 16.57 -2.09 -15.37
C SER A 106 15.69 -2.74 -16.44
N SER A 107 14.43 -2.99 -16.12
CA SER A 107 13.48 -3.61 -17.04
C SER A 107 13.15 -2.72 -18.24
N VAL A 108 13.31 -1.41 -18.11
CA VAL A 108 13.13 -0.47 -19.22
C VAL A 108 14.49 -0.24 -19.89
N PRO A 109 14.61 -0.41 -21.22
CA PRO A 109 15.90 -0.23 -21.88
C PRO A 109 16.51 1.15 -21.69
N ASN A 110 17.81 1.19 -21.46
CA ASN A 110 18.61 2.40 -21.29
C ASN A 110 18.17 3.30 -20.12
N THR A 111 17.46 2.73 -19.17
CA THR A 111 16.93 3.49 -18.02
C THR A 111 17.06 2.66 -16.76
N ILE A 112 17.45 3.32 -15.67
CA ILE A 112 17.42 2.69 -14.35
C ILE A 112 16.29 3.35 -13.58
N LEU A 113 15.33 2.54 -13.17
CA LEU A 113 14.24 2.99 -12.31
C LEU A 113 14.54 2.59 -10.87
N PHE A 114 13.88 3.21 -9.94
CA PHE A 114 13.90 2.76 -8.54
C PHE A 114 12.53 2.25 -8.16
N HIS A 115 12.51 1.04 -7.64
CA HIS A 115 11.30 0.35 -7.23
C HIS A 115 11.32 0.19 -5.71
N GLY A 116 10.44 0.91 -5.03
CA GLY A 116 10.20 0.74 -3.62
C GLY A 116 9.11 -0.29 -3.40
N ILE A 117 9.37 -1.23 -2.51
CA ILE A 117 8.38 -2.24 -2.12
C ILE A 117 8.08 -2.03 -0.64
N LEU A 118 6.89 -1.55 -0.36
CA LEU A 118 6.41 -1.31 0.99
C LEU A 118 5.40 -2.38 1.36
N THR A 119 5.66 -3.08 2.46
CA THR A 119 4.74 -4.09 2.98
C THR A 119 4.25 -3.62 4.33
N LEU A 120 2.94 -3.39 4.43
CA LEU A 120 2.27 -2.94 5.65
C LEU A 120 1.43 -4.08 6.20
N GLU A 121 1.76 -4.52 7.41
CA GLU A 121 0.99 -5.56 8.10
C GLU A 121 0.16 -4.93 9.19
N PHE A 122 -1.16 -5.12 9.11
CA PHE A 122 -2.11 -4.57 10.06
C PHE A 122 -2.81 -5.69 10.82
N ASN A 123 -3.09 -5.44 12.09
CA ASN A 123 -4.11 -6.18 12.81
C ASN A 123 -5.43 -5.46 12.59
N TYR A 124 -6.46 -6.19 12.14
CA TYR A 124 -7.75 -5.57 11.92
C TYR A 124 -8.78 -6.11 12.90
N THR A 125 -9.75 -5.25 13.21
CA THR A 125 -10.87 -5.59 14.07
C THR A 125 -12.12 -4.98 13.45
N LYS A 126 -13.17 -5.77 13.34
CA LYS A 126 -14.46 -5.24 12.88
C LYS A 126 -15.12 -4.49 14.02
N GLY A 127 -15.50 -3.26 13.75
CA GLY A 127 -16.17 -2.43 14.73
C GLY A 127 -17.60 -2.86 14.98
N ARG A 128 -18.16 -2.34 16.06
CA ARG A 128 -19.59 -2.47 16.33
C ARG A 128 -20.32 -1.41 15.54
N ILE A 129 -21.43 -1.81 14.99
CA ILE A 129 -22.30 -0.89 14.26
C ILE A 129 -23.70 -1.01 14.76
#